data_b74c82cb6544d904bf3fe4729e3e381b
#
_entry.id   b74c82cb6544d904bf3fe4729e3e381b
#
_cell.length_a   1.000
_cell.length_b   1.000
_cell.length_c   1.000
_cell.angle_alpha   90.00
_cell.angle_beta   90.00
_cell.angle_gamma   90.00
#
_symmetry.space_group_name_H-M   'P 1'
#
loop_
_entity.id
_entity.type
_entity.pdbx_description
1 polymer ?
#
loop_
_entity_poly.entity_id
_entity_poly.type
_entity_poly.pdbx_seq_one_letter_code
_entity_poly.pdbx_strand_id
1 'polypeptide(L)'
;GLRIIGRGGTALPGTLALKVCPDIVSRLSRNIRTVMVTGTNGKTTTCRMIEKMLTDAKIDCMANRSGSNLERGIAADLCANARITGRPRKRTAVIECDEAAFKRVCGEINPAVVVVTNVFRDQLDRYGEVTHTLESIRIGLERAQRAVVCLNADDSLLASLVPDAPDRVR
;
A
#
# COMPACT_ATOMS: atom_id res chain seq x y z
N GLY A 1 25.04 7.04 9.53
CA GLY A 1 25.25 8.48 9.49
C GLY A 1 24.21 9.30 8.72
N LEU A 2 22.95 8.85 8.59
CA LEU A 2 21.89 9.60 7.84
C LEU A 2 20.63 9.86 8.70
N ARG A 3 20.84 10.17 9.98
CA ARG A 3 19.75 10.48 10.92
C ARG A 3 19.50 11.98 11.15
N ILE A 4 20.11 12.84 10.38
CA ILE A 4 20.02 14.30 10.58
C ILE A 4 19.53 14.95 9.30
N ILE A 5 18.25 14.83 8.99
CA ILE A 5 17.49 15.87 8.28
C ILE A 5 16.01 15.66 8.65
N GLY A 6 15.47 16.62 9.41
CA GLY A 6 14.10 16.57 9.91
C GLY A 6 13.06 16.63 8.80
N ARG A 7 11.94 16.01 9.05
CA ARG A 7 10.59 16.18 8.48
C ARG A 7 10.40 16.37 6.96
N GLY A 8 11.26 15.85 6.09
CA GLY A 8 11.07 15.94 4.62
C GLY A 8 11.87 14.94 3.81
N GLY A 9 12.67 14.08 4.46
CA GLY A 9 13.72 13.31 3.80
C GLY A 9 13.46 11.83 3.52
N THR A 10 12.24 11.31 3.73
CA THR A 10 11.95 9.87 3.56
C THR A 10 11.93 9.42 2.10
N ALA A 11 11.73 10.32 1.15
CA ALA A 11 11.63 10.00 -0.27
C ALA A 11 13.00 9.87 -1.00
N LEU A 12 14.06 10.54 -0.53
CA LEU A 12 15.36 10.51 -1.19
C LEU A 12 16.00 9.12 -1.23
N PRO A 13 16.05 8.34 -0.13
CA PRO A 13 16.60 6.99 -0.15
C PRO A 13 15.83 6.06 -1.10
N GLY A 14 14.50 6.16 -1.12
CA GLY A 14 13.67 5.36 -2.02
C GLY A 14 13.82 5.76 -3.49
N THR A 15 13.93 7.05 -3.77
CA THR A 15 14.18 7.54 -5.14
C THR A 15 15.54 7.04 -5.66
N LEU A 16 16.57 7.07 -4.83
CA LEU A 16 17.88 6.54 -5.19
C LEU A 16 17.83 5.01 -5.39
N ALA A 17 17.17 4.30 -4.49
CA ALA A 17 17.00 2.85 -4.57
C ALA A 17 16.30 2.45 -5.89
N LEU A 18 15.21 3.13 -6.26
CA LEU A 18 14.48 2.88 -7.51
C LEU A 18 15.31 3.24 -8.75
N LYS A 19 16.17 4.26 -8.70
CA LYS A 19 17.08 4.59 -9.81
C LYS A 19 18.15 3.52 -10.03
N VAL A 20 18.71 2.98 -8.95
CA VAL A 20 19.76 1.95 -9.00
C VAL A 20 19.17 0.56 -9.29
N CYS A 21 18.00 0.27 -8.76
CA CYS A 21 17.33 -1.01 -8.89
C CYS A 21 15.82 -0.77 -9.07
N PRO A 22 15.32 -0.64 -10.32
CA PRO A 22 13.92 -0.31 -10.61
C PRO A 22 12.91 -1.34 -10.06
N ASP A 23 13.32 -2.59 -9.89
CA ASP A 23 12.51 -3.69 -9.33
C ASP A 23 12.73 -3.92 -7.82
N ILE A 24 13.29 -2.95 -7.10
CA ILE A 24 13.65 -3.07 -5.68
C ILE A 24 12.43 -3.39 -4.81
N VAL A 25 11.26 -2.80 -5.13
CA VAL A 25 10.02 -3.05 -4.39
C VAL A 25 9.63 -4.52 -4.47
N SER A 26 9.60 -5.08 -5.68
CA SER A 26 9.30 -6.49 -5.90
C SER A 26 10.31 -7.42 -5.24
N ARG A 27 11.61 -7.11 -5.30
CA ARG A 27 12.66 -7.92 -4.70
C ARG A 27 12.54 -7.97 -3.18
N LEU A 28 12.36 -6.83 -2.54
CA LEU A 28 12.36 -6.72 -1.08
C LEU A 28 11.04 -7.19 -0.45
N SER A 29 9.92 -7.19 -1.20
CA SER A 29 8.62 -7.63 -0.70
C SER A 29 8.38 -9.15 -0.79
N ARG A 30 9.17 -9.90 -1.54
CA ARG A 30 8.96 -11.34 -1.84
C ARG A 30 8.69 -12.24 -0.62
N ASN A 31 9.28 -11.93 0.52
CA ASN A 31 9.15 -12.73 1.74
C ASN A 31 8.42 -11.98 2.84
N ILE A 32 7.60 -10.99 2.48
CA ILE A 32 6.81 -10.18 3.40
C ILE A 32 5.34 -10.43 3.10
N ARG A 33 4.60 -10.87 4.12
CA ARG A 33 3.14 -10.97 4.06
C ARG A 33 2.55 -9.58 4.27
N THR A 34 2.01 -8.99 3.21
CA THR A 34 1.59 -7.59 3.21
C THR A 34 0.07 -7.47 3.26
N VAL A 35 -0.41 -6.60 4.14
CA VAL A 35 -1.73 -5.98 4.08
C VAL A 35 -1.55 -4.60 3.48
N MET A 36 -2.20 -4.32 2.36
CA MET A 36 -2.14 -3.02 1.69
C MET A 36 -3.47 -2.30 1.85
N VAL A 37 -3.42 -1.04 2.26
CA VAL A 37 -4.60 -0.19 2.48
C VAL A 37 -4.56 0.97 1.50
N THR A 38 -5.63 1.14 0.74
CA THR A 38 -5.83 2.26 -0.21
C THR A 38 -7.24 2.83 -0.10
N GLY A 39 -7.53 3.89 -0.84
CA GLY A 39 -8.81 4.61 -0.83
C GLY A 39 -8.65 6.09 -0.43
N THR A 40 -9.65 6.91 -0.65
CA THR A 40 -9.55 8.37 -0.51
C THR A 40 -9.32 8.79 0.95
N ASN A 41 -10.13 8.34 1.88
CA ASN A 41 -10.09 8.74 3.28
C ASN A 41 -9.90 7.54 4.22
N GLY A 42 -9.31 7.79 5.40
CA GLY A 42 -9.21 6.78 6.46
C GLY A 42 -8.04 5.81 6.34
N LYS A 43 -7.24 5.85 5.28
CA LYS A 43 -6.08 4.97 5.07
C LYS A 43 -5.17 4.85 6.29
N THR A 44 -4.67 5.99 6.78
CA THR A 44 -3.74 6.04 7.92
C THR A 44 -4.37 5.48 9.20
N THR A 45 -5.64 5.80 9.46
CA THR A 45 -6.37 5.29 10.62
C THR A 45 -6.53 3.78 10.54
N THR A 46 -6.96 3.27 9.39
CA THR A 46 -7.12 1.83 9.14
C THR A 46 -5.77 1.09 9.30
N CYS A 47 -4.69 1.62 8.74
CA CYS A 47 -3.35 1.05 8.91
C CYS A 47 -2.95 0.96 10.39
N ARG A 48 -3.17 2.02 11.16
CA ARG A 48 -2.87 2.04 12.61
C ARG A 48 -3.71 1.03 13.40
N MET A 49 -4.98 0.87 13.04
CA MET A 49 -5.85 -0.13 13.66
C MET A 49 -5.33 -1.55 13.40
N ILE A 50 -5.00 -1.86 12.14
CA ILE A 50 -4.44 -3.16 11.75
C ILE A 50 -3.08 -3.39 12.44
N GLU A 51 -2.21 -2.39 12.46
CA GLU A 51 -0.90 -2.46 13.14
C GLU A 51 -1.08 -2.76 14.64
N LYS A 52 -2.02 -2.10 15.29
CA LYS A 52 -2.35 -2.34 16.71
C LYS A 52 -2.85 -3.77 16.94
N MET A 53 -3.77 -4.26 16.11
CA MET A 53 -4.29 -5.61 16.19
C MET A 53 -3.18 -6.67 16.04
N LEU A 54 -2.28 -6.47 15.05
CA LEU A 54 -1.13 -7.36 14.84
C LEU A 54 -0.18 -7.34 16.05
N THR A 55 0.09 -6.15 16.61
CA THR A 55 0.93 -5.98 17.78
C THR A 55 0.34 -6.69 19.00
N ASP A 56 -0.97 -6.56 19.24
CA ASP A 56 -1.66 -7.25 20.34
C ASP A 56 -1.63 -8.77 20.16
N ALA A 57 -1.69 -9.23 18.91
CA ALA A 57 -1.51 -10.64 18.55
C ALA A 57 -0.03 -11.11 18.58
N LYS A 58 0.90 -10.25 19.04
CA LYS A 58 2.35 -10.53 19.10
C LYS A 58 2.99 -10.78 17.73
N ILE A 59 2.40 -10.23 16.67
CA ILE A 59 2.94 -10.28 15.32
C ILE A 59 3.70 -8.97 15.07
N ASP A 60 5.03 -9.07 14.92
CA ASP A 60 5.86 -7.90 14.61
C ASP A 60 5.70 -7.55 13.12
N CYS A 61 5.29 -6.32 12.86
CA CYS A 61 5.08 -5.82 11.51
C CYS A 61 5.82 -4.50 11.24
N MET A 62 6.17 -4.28 9.99
CA MET A 62 6.55 -2.95 9.51
C MET A 62 5.29 -2.21 9.05
N ALA A 63 5.28 -0.89 9.23
CA ALA A 63 4.29 -0.01 8.63
C ALA A 63 5.02 1.19 8.04
N ASN A 64 4.59 1.65 6.87
CA ASN A 64 5.09 2.89 6.33
C ASN A 64 4.46 4.08 7.09
N ARG A 65 5.25 5.13 7.25
CA ARG A 65 4.79 6.30 8.01
C ARG A 65 3.94 7.21 7.14
N SER A 66 3.08 8.00 7.79
CA SER A 66 2.31 9.07 7.14
C SER A 66 3.19 9.91 6.22
N GLY A 67 2.77 10.07 4.96
CA GLY A 67 3.53 10.75 3.91
C GLY A 67 4.45 9.87 3.07
N SER A 68 4.58 8.57 3.39
CA SER A 68 5.36 7.58 2.60
C SER A 68 4.47 6.65 1.76
N ASN A 69 3.29 7.11 1.35
CA ASN A 69 2.27 6.32 0.65
C ASN A 69 2.48 6.22 -0.88
N LEU A 70 3.47 6.92 -1.42
CA LEU A 70 3.89 6.80 -2.80
C LEU A 70 4.99 5.74 -2.94
N GLU A 71 5.19 5.21 -4.15
CA GLU A 71 6.17 4.17 -4.48
C GLU A 71 7.57 4.42 -3.87
N ARG A 72 8.09 5.65 -4.01
CA ARG A 72 9.40 6.03 -3.47
C ARG A 72 9.48 5.96 -1.95
N GLY A 73 8.38 6.27 -1.25
CA GLY A 73 8.28 6.15 0.20
C GLY A 73 8.23 4.69 0.62
N ILE A 74 7.39 3.90 -0.03
CA ILE A 74 7.28 2.46 0.19
C ILE A 74 8.62 1.75 -0.07
N ALA A 75 9.33 2.11 -1.14
CA ALA A 75 10.66 1.59 -1.44
C ALA A 75 11.67 1.92 -0.33
N ALA A 76 11.64 3.15 0.22
CA ALA A 76 12.50 3.55 1.33
C ALA A 76 12.25 2.73 2.58
N ASP A 77 10.96 2.49 2.92
CA ASP A 77 10.58 1.72 4.11
C ASP A 77 10.93 0.22 3.94
N LEU A 78 10.76 -0.34 2.74
CA LEU A 78 11.21 -1.70 2.43
C LEU A 78 12.74 -1.83 2.54
N CYS A 79 13.50 -0.85 2.04
CA CYS A 79 14.97 -0.81 2.20
C CYS A 79 15.37 -0.74 3.69
N ALA A 80 14.68 0.07 4.50
CA ALA A 80 14.92 0.16 5.93
C ALA A 80 14.61 -1.16 6.67
N ASN A 81 13.61 -1.92 6.19
CA ASN A 81 13.27 -3.25 6.71
C ASN A 81 14.22 -4.35 6.20
N ALA A 82 15.02 -4.11 5.18
CA ALA A 82 15.94 -5.11 4.65
C ALA A 82 17.24 -5.20 5.48
N ARG A 83 17.79 -6.40 5.55
CA ARG A 83 19.16 -6.65 5.97
C ARG A 83 20.10 -6.49 4.76
N ILE A 84 21.42 -6.41 4.98
CA ILE A 84 22.44 -6.35 3.91
C ILE A 84 22.30 -7.56 2.95
N THR A 85 21.82 -8.68 3.45
CA THR A 85 21.57 -9.91 2.65
C THR A 85 20.29 -9.85 1.80
N GLY A 86 19.52 -8.74 1.85
CA GLY A 86 18.21 -8.60 1.21
C GLY A 86 17.06 -9.28 1.94
N ARG A 87 17.33 -10.02 3.04
CA ARG A 87 16.26 -10.65 3.85
C ARG A 87 15.52 -9.60 4.67
N PRO A 88 14.19 -9.68 4.80
CA PRO A 88 13.44 -8.74 5.63
C PRO A 88 13.75 -8.96 7.13
N ARG A 89 13.75 -7.88 7.91
CA ARG A 89 13.81 -7.91 9.37
C ARG A 89 12.46 -8.35 9.94
N LYS A 90 11.39 -7.77 9.40
CA LYS A 90 10.00 -8.07 9.72
C LYS A 90 9.32 -8.70 8.51
N ARG A 91 8.63 -9.82 8.72
CA ARG A 91 8.00 -10.61 7.64
C ARG A 91 6.53 -10.29 7.43
N THR A 92 5.99 -9.37 8.21
CA THR A 92 4.64 -8.84 8.05
C THR A 92 4.72 -7.35 7.81
N ALA A 93 3.89 -6.83 6.94
CA ALA A 93 3.82 -5.40 6.63
C ALA A 93 2.37 -4.92 6.57
N VAL A 94 2.14 -3.71 7.05
CA VAL A 94 0.92 -2.92 6.80
C VAL A 94 1.35 -1.71 6.00
N ILE A 95 0.89 -1.60 4.75
CA ILE A 95 1.34 -0.56 3.82
C ILE A 95 0.15 0.32 3.43
N GLU A 96 0.23 1.59 3.80
CA GLU A 96 -0.61 2.63 3.25
C GLU A 96 -0.15 2.97 1.84
N CYS A 97 -1.04 2.94 0.86
CA CYS A 97 -0.72 3.23 -0.53
C CYS A 97 -1.69 4.26 -1.09
N ASP A 98 -1.15 5.29 -1.73
CA ASP A 98 -1.91 6.26 -2.50
C ASP A 98 -2.54 5.61 -3.73
N GLU A 99 -3.75 6.02 -4.11
CA GLU A 99 -4.54 5.39 -5.17
C GLU A 99 -3.84 5.45 -6.54
N ALA A 100 -3.13 6.53 -6.82
CA ALA A 100 -2.39 6.68 -8.07
C ALA A 100 -1.18 5.74 -8.14
N ALA A 101 -0.53 5.48 -7.00
CA ALA A 101 0.58 4.55 -6.89
C ALA A 101 0.11 3.09 -6.83
N PHE A 102 -1.11 2.85 -6.32
CA PHE A 102 -1.65 1.52 -6.03
C PHE A 102 -1.62 0.60 -7.24
N LYS A 103 -2.07 1.07 -8.42
CA LYS A 103 -2.08 0.27 -9.66
C LYS A 103 -0.74 -0.35 -10.02
N ARG A 104 0.38 0.31 -9.66
CA ARG A 104 1.73 -0.18 -9.93
C ARG A 104 2.26 -1.01 -8.76
N VAL A 105 2.27 -0.42 -7.57
CA VAL A 105 2.87 -0.99 -6.37
C VAL A 105 2.18 -2.29 -5.95
N CYS A 106 0.86 -2.39 -6.14
CA CYS A 106 0.09 -3.58 -5.80
C CYS A 106 0.59 -4.82 -6.56
N GLY A 107 0.85 -4.68 -7.87
CA GLY A 107 1.40 -5.79 -8.68
C GLY A 107 2.84 -6.16 -8.30
N GLU A 108 3.66 -5.19 -7.89
CA GLU A 108 5.04 -5.44 -7.49
C GLU A 108 5.14 -6.13 -6.12
N ILE A 109 4.31 -5.75 -5.17
CA ILE A 109 4.28 -6.32 -3.81
C ILE A 109 3.53 -7.65 -3.76
N ASN A 110 2.47 -7.81 -4.56
CA ASN A 110 1.56 -8.96 -4.55
C ASN A 110 1.04 -9.24 -3.12
N PRO A 111 0.24 -8.33 -2.54
CA PRO A 111 -0.18 -8.39 -1.15
C PRO A 111 -1.06 -9.62 -0.87
N ALA A 112 -1.06 -10.09 0.38
CA ALA A 112 -1.95 -11.14 0.84
C ALA A 112 -3.39 -10.62 1.05
N VAL A 113 -3.50 -9.36 1.46
CA VAL A 113 -4.79 -8.69 1.70
C VAL A 113 -4.72 -7.27 1.15
N VAL A 114 -5.77 -6.85 0.48
CA VAL A 114 -6.01 -5.46 0.07
C VAL A 114 -7.25 -4.95 0.79
N VAL A 115 -7.15 -3.80 1.43
CA VAL A 115 -8.27 -3.10 2.04
C VAL A 115 -8.49 -1.81 1.26
N VAL A 116 -9.71 -1.60 0.75
CA VAL A 116 -10.11 -0.35 0.10
C VAL A 116 -11.14 0.32 0.99
N THR A 117 -10.77 1.48 1.55
CA THR A 117 -11.60 2.15 2.58
C THR A 117 -12.83 2.81 1.97
N ASN A 118 -12.65 3.62 0.95
CA ASN A 118 -13.71 4.33 0.24
C ASN A 118 -13.15 5.04 -1.00
N VAL A 119 -14.05 5.48 -1.88
CA VAL A 119 -13.75 6.37 -3.01
C VAL A 119 -14.72 7.53 -2.96
N PHE A 120 -14.27 8.67 -2.43
CA PHE A 120 -15.07 9.89 -2.35
C PHE A 120 -14.60 10.95 -3.32
N ARG A 121 -15.54 11.80 -3.72
CA ARG A 121 -15.25 13.03 -4.44
C ARG A 121 -14.62 14.03 -3.47
N ASP A 122 -13.41 14.53 -3.74
CA ASP A 122 -12.87 15.66 -3.00
C ASP A 122 -13.62 16.94 -3.40
N GLN A 123 -13.81 17.88 -2.46
CA GLN A 123 -14.65 19.07 -2.66
C GLN A 123 -14.15 20.01 -3.77
N LEU A 124 -12.91 19.85 -4.21
CA LEU A 124 -12.26 20.65 -5.26
C LEU A 124 -12.22 19.95 -6.63
N ASP A 125 -12.95 18.84 -6.76
CA ASP A 125 -12.75 17.90 -7.84
C ASP A 125 -13.30 18.34 -9.19
N ARG A 126 -12.47 18.21 -10.22
CA ARG A 126 -12.87 18.31 -11.61
C ARG A 126 -13.48 16.99 -12.06
N TYR A 127 -14.50 17.07 -12.92
CA TYR A 127 -15.16 15.91 -13.54
C TYR A 127 -14.12 14.88 -14.02
N GLY A 128 -14.13 13.65 -13.46
CA GLY A 128 -13.28 12.53 -13.88
C GLY A 128 -12.32 11.95 -12.86
N GLU A 129 -12.01 12.64 -11.76
CA GLU A 129 -11.02 12.18 -10.77
C GLU A 129 -11.48 10.92 -10.04
N VAL A 130 -12.76 10.85 -9.64
CA VAL A 130 -13.38 9.66 -9.01
C VAL A 130 -13.29 8.44 -9.93
N THR A 131 -13.62 8.61 -11.21
CA THR A 131 -13.55 7.54 -12.21
C THR A 131 -12.11 7.06 -12.40
N HIS A 132 -11.16 7.99 -12.44
CA HIS A 132 -9.74 7.68 -12.57
C HIS A 132 -9.19 6.95 -11.33
N THR A 133 -9.64 7.35 -10.13
CA THR A 133 -9.29 6.70 -8.86
C THR A 133 -9.82 5.27 -8.82
N LEU A 134 -11.11 5.08 -9.15
CA LEU A 134 -11.74 3.78 -9.21
C LEU A 134 -11.03 2.85 -10.21
N GLU A 135 -10.69 3.36 -11.40
CA GLU A 135 -9.97 2.62 -12.42
C GLU A 135 -8.55 2.25 -11.96
N SER A 136 -7.86 3.14 -11.26
CA SER A 136 -6.54 2.86 -10.70
C SER A 136 -6.61 1.74 -9.64
N ILE A 137 -7.66 1.72 -8.83
CA ILE A 137 -7.91 0.65 -7.86
C ILE A 137 -8.21 -0.66 -8.59
N ARG A 138 -9.08 -0.65 -9.60
CA ARG A 138 -9.44 -1.82 -10.40
C ARG A 138 -8.21 -2.48 -11.02
N ILE A 139 -7.38 -1.71 -11.72
CA ILE A 139 -6.12 -2.20 -12.30
C ILE A 139 -5.20 -2.80 -11.24
N GLY A 140 -5.10 -2.17 -10.06
CA GLY A 140 -4.30 -2.70 -8.95
C GLY A 140 -4.81 -4.05 -8.45
N LEU A 141 -6.13 -4.20 -8.29
CA LEU A 141 -6.78 -5.44 -7.88
C LEU A 141 -6.60 -6.57 -8.91
N GLU A 142 -6.66 -6.26 -10.19
CA GLU A 142 -6.37 -7.20 -11.29
C GLU A 142 -4.94 -7.74 -11.23
N ARG A 143 -3.98 -6.89 -10.83
CA ARG A 143 -2.57 -7.29 -10.67
C ARG A 143 -2.30 -8.10 -9.41
N ALA A 144 -3.12 -7.96 -8.37
CA ALA A 144 -3.01 -8.68 -7.10
C ALA A 144 -3.96 -9.88 -7.04
N GLN A 145 -3.91 -10.77 -8.01
CA GLN A 145 -4.88 -11.87 -8.21
C GLN A 145 -5.02 -12.83 -7.02
N ARG A 146 -4.02 -12.91 -6.13
CA ARG A 146 -4.02 -13.79 -4.96
C ARG A 146 -4.50 -13.10 -3.68
N ALA A 147 -4.70 -11.79 -3.71
CA ALA A 147 -5.10 -11.03 -2.54
C ALA A 147 -6.56 -11.32 -2.16
N VAL A 148 -6.81 -11.47 -0.87
CA VAL A 148 -8.15 -11.28 -0.32
C VAL A 148 -8.45 -9.78 -0.35
N VAL A 149 -9.60 -9.41 -0.86
CA VAL A 149 -10.00 -8.00 -1.04
C VAL A 149 -11.10 -7.67 -0.04
N CYS A 150 -10.86 -6.70 0.82
CA CYS A 150 -11.85 -6.15 1.75
C CYS A 150 -12.33 -4.80 1.21
N LEU A 151 -13.60 -4.72 0.84
CA LEU A 151 -14.24 -3.51 0.34
C LEU A 151 -15.25 -2.98 1.37
N ASN A 152 -15.39 -1.66 1.41
CA ASN A 152 -16.47 -1.04 2.18
C ASN A 152 -17.80 -1.25 1.42
N ALA A 153 -18.69 -2.05 1.97
CA ALA A 153 -19.99 -2.37 1.35
C ALA A 153 -20.95 -1.19 1.30
N ASP A 154 -20.75 -0.17 2.13
CA ASP A 154 -21.57 1.05 2.13
C ASP A 154 -21.18 2.04 1.02
N ASP A 155 -20.08 1.78 0.32
CA ASP A 155 -19.62 2.58 -0.82
C ASP A 155 -20.06 1.93 -2.14
N SER A 156 -21.05 2.54 -2.79
CA SER A 156 -21.64 2.02 -4.04
C SER A 156 -20.63 1.93 -5.19
N LEU A 157 -19.60 2.80 -5.20
CA LEU A 157 -18.55 2.76 -6.21
C LEU A 157 -17.64 1.53 -6.00
N LEU A 158 -17.31 1.23 -4.74
CA LEU A 158 -16.55 0.02 -4.42
C LEU A 158 -17.37 -1.26 -4.67
N ALA A 159 -18.68 -1.22 -4.42
CA ALA A 159 -19.55 -2.35 -4.72
C ALA A 159 -19.52 -2.72 -6.21
N SER A 160 -19.28 -1.75 -7.11
CA SER A 160 -19.15 -2.01 -8.56
C SER A 160 -17.90 -2.83 -8.93
N LEU A 161 -16.91 -2.93 -8.05
CA LEU A 161 -15.71 -3.73 -8.25
C LEU A 161 -15.89 -5.23 -7.89
N VAL A 162 -16.98 -5.58 -7.21
CA VAL A 162 -17.24 -6.98 -6.77
C VAL A 162 -17.32 -7.95 -7.94
N PRO A 163 -18.01 -7.64 -9.07
CA PRO A 163 -18.09 -8.54 -10.21
C PRO A 163 -16.73 -8.92 -10.81
N ASP A 164 -15.72 -8.02 -10.68
CA ASP A 164 -14.38 -8.25 -11.22
C ASP A 164 -13.55 -9.25 -10.38
N ALA A 165 -13.96 -9.50 -9.13
CA ALA A 165 -13.23 -10.37 -8.21
C ALA A 165 -14.14 -11.09 -7.17
N PRO A 166 -15.21 -11.79 -7.60
CA PRO A 166 -16.26 -12.27 -6.70
C PRO A 166 -15.73 -13.24 -5.63
N ASP A 167 -14.80 -14.11 -6.00
CA ASP A 167 -14.25 -15.14 -5.10
C ASP A 167 -13.26 -14.58 -4.06
N ARG A 168 -12.78 -13.37 -4.24
CA ARG A 168 -11.74 -12.74 -3.41
C ARG A 168 -12.27 -11.65 -2.49
N VAL A 169 -13.47 -11.11 -2.76
CA VAL A 169 -14.08 -10.04 -1.96
C VAL A 169 -14.68 -10.60 -0.67
N ARG A 170 -14.46 -9.85 0.43
CA ARG A 170 -14.99 -10.10 1.77
C ARG A 170 -15.52 -8.81 2.36
#